data_ac64105b6114c0e34668b83040521a0a
#
_entry.id   ac64105b6114c0e34668b83040521a0a
#
_cell.length_a   1.000
_cell.length_b   1.000
_cell.length_c   1.000
_cell.angle_alpha   90.00
_cell.angle_beta   90.00
_cell.angle_gamma   90.00
#
_symmetry.space_group_name_H-M   'P 1'
#
loop_
_entity.id
_entity.type
_entity.pdbx_description
1 polymer ?
#
loop_
_entity_poly.entity_id
_entity_poly.type
_entity_poly.pdbx_seq_one_letter_code
_entity_poly.pdbx_strand_id
1 'polypeptide(L)'
;MTSDRHVVQRLWQDLAARGLVQGQPQAAQGRTPWAVRLLMGLAGWLGAVFFLTFLLGSVFVAARDNATAMALCGAAMIALAAVLYQRRAGATALEQFALAVSLSGQGLLVYGASQAYGGGRLLESAAFWGALALLEAVLYMLVSNRLHRFLAALGVWTGVALALHLAMTPGLRHVWQAMSFSLGWLAPFAMTLLTGFVLAEGRLCAAGLHNWIEPAADATLLFALGAALVVTGLSQPQALLFDADTGRHAGNYWMAGALFGAVLAAFVLAEAGRLQLSPAVRGTALAGAVLFGALLAGAPAVVAAALALGLALRRGSLPWLGLAVAALGSGFIWYYSALHWTLLIKSATLAGAGIAVLLLRMALRRDGARRQA
;
A
#
# COMPACT_ATOMS: atom_id res chain seq x y z
N MET A 1 17.87 -9.14 -26.06
CA MET A 1 16.53 -9.64 -26.47
C MET A 1 16.52 -11.04 -27.05
N THR A 2 17.60 -11.58 -27.59
CA THR A 2 17.69 -12.97 -28.06
C THR A 2 17.90 -13.99 -26.95
N SER A 3 18.60 -13.65 -25.87
CA SER A 3 18.88 -14.50 -24.72
C SER A 3 17.63 -14.98 -23.99
N ASP A 4 16.62 -14.09 -23.79
CA ASP A 4 15.40 -14.44 -23.04
C ASP A 4 14.52 -15.46 -23.77
N ARG A 5 14.48 -15.43 -25.11
CA ARG A 5 13.69 -16.38 -25.89
C ARG A 5 14.21 -17.82 -25.76
N HIS A 6 15.52 -17.98 -25.76
CA HIS A 6 16.14 -19.30 -25.60
C HIS A 6 15.94 -19.87 -24.19
N VAL A 7 15.92 -19.01 -23.17
CA VAL A 7 15.64 -19.42 -21.78
C VAL A 7 14.18 -19.87 -21.64
N VAL A 8 13.23 -19.10 -22.17
CA VAL A 8 11.81 -19.44 -22.15
C VAL A 8 11.52 -20.72 -22.92
N GLN A 9 12.16 -20.93 -24.09
CA GLN A 9 12.00 -22.16 -24.86
C GLN A 9 12.54 -23.39 -24.13
N ARG A 10 13.72 -23.31 -23.52
CA ARG A 10 14.27 -24.41 -22.71
C ARG A 10 13.37 -24.72 -21.53
N LEU A 11 12.93 -23.72 -20.78
CA LEU A 11 12.02 -23.90 -19.66
C LEU A 11 10.71 -24.59 -20.11
N TRP A 12 10.15 -24.18 -21.25
CA TRP A 12 8.95 -24.80 -21.81
C TRP A 12 9.18 -26.25 -22.16
N GLN A 13 10.34 -26.59 -22.80
CA GLN A 13 10.71 -27.94 -23.14
C GLN A 13 10.87 -28.85 -21.90
N ASP A 14 11.50 -28.33 -20.83
CA ASP A 14 11.64 -29.03 -19.56
C ASP A 14 10.29 -29.28 -18.88
N LEU A 15 9.39 -28.32 -18.92
CA LEU A 15 8.03 -28.44 -18.36
C LEU A 15 7.18 -29.41 -19.19
N ALA A 16 7.30 -29.39 -20.52
CA ALA A 16 6.63 -30.34 -21.42
C ALA A 16 7.13 -31.76 -21.24
N ALA A 17 8.45 -31.94 -21.10
CA ALA A 17 9.06 -33.23 -20.82
C ALA A 17 8.57 -33.84 -19.48
N ARG A 18 8.21 -33.01 -18.52
CA ARG A 18 7.63 -33.43 -17.23
C ARG A 18 6.09 -33.56 -17.26
N GLY A 19 5.46 -33.39 -18.43
CA GLY A 19 3.99 -33.46 -18.58
C GLY A 19 3.20 -32.34 -17.91
N LEU A 20 3.88 -31.29 -17.47
CA LEU A 20 3.25 -30.15 -16.74
C LEU A 20 2.59 -29.13 -17.66
N VAL A 21 2.95 -29.10 -18.95
CA VAL A 21 2.36 -28.23 -19.97
C VAL A 21 2.16 -29.01 -21.26
N GLN A 22 1.07 -28.68 -22.00
CA GLN A 22 0.76 -29.27 -23.30
C GLN A 22 0.62 -28.17 -24.36
N GLY A 23 1.00 -28.45 -25.60
CA GLY A 23 0.92 -27.52 -26.72
C GLY A 23 2.24 -26.77 -27.01
N GLN A 24 2.17 -25.73 -27.81
CA GLN A 24 3.33 -24.88 -28.12
C GLN A 24 3.35 -23.66 -27.20
N PRO A 25 4.57 -23.14 -26.86
CA PRO A 25 4.67 -21.90 -26.12
C PRO A 25 3.96 -20.79 -26.92
N GLN A 26 3.02 -20.12 -26.28
CA GLN A 26 2.39 -18.93 -26.90
C GLN A 26 3.51 -17.98 -27.31
N ALA A 27 3.53 -17.62 -28.61
CA ALA A 27 4.44 -16.63 -29.10
C ALA A 27 4.33 -15.38 -28.21
N ALA A 28 5.46 -14.97 -27.62
CA ALA A 28 5.50 -13.78 -26.80
C ALA A 28 4.92 -12.64 -27.62
N GLN A 29 3.66 -12.28 -27.36
CA GLN A 29 3.05 -11.09 -27.96
C GLN A 29 4.03 -9.97 -27.72
N GLY A 30 4.54 -9.37 -28.81
CA GLY A 30 5.59 -8.39 -28.74
C GLY A 30 5.20 -7.31 -27.71
N ARG A 31 5.90 -7.29 -26.58
CA ARG A 31 5.63 -6.31 -25.52
C ARG A 31 5.81 -4.94 -26.15
N THR A 32 4.71 -4.21 -26.27
CA THR A 32 4.73 -2.82 -26.70
C THR A 32 5.84 -2.08 -25.92
N PRO A 33 6.79 -1.41 -26.58
CA PRO A 33 7.87 -0.68 -25.91
C PRO A 33 7.28 0.23 -24.81
N TRP A 34 7.99 0.35 -23.70
CA TRP A 34 7.51 1.14 -22.56
C TRP A 34 7.19 2.59 -22.93
N ALA A 35 7.97 3.19 -23.85
CA ALA A 35 7.75 4.55 -24.35
C ALA A 35 6.40 4.66 -25.10
N VAL A 36 6.06 3.66 -25.93
CA VAL A 36 4.76 3.64 -26.63
C VAL A 36 3.61 3.50 -25.65
N ARG A 37 3.75 2.66 -24.62
CA ARG A 37 2.74 2.53 -23.55
C ARG A 37 2.58 3.83 -22.77
N LEU A 38 3.68 4.53 -22.49
CA LEU A 38 3.65 5.83 -21.83
C LEU A 38 2.90 6.86 -22.69
N LEU A 39 3.23 6.96 -23.99
CA LEU A 39 2.55 7.85 -24.93
C LEU A 39 1.05 7.53 -25.07
N MET A 40 0.70 6.26 -25.17
CA MET A 40 -0.71 5.84 -25.19
C MET A 40 -1.43 6.20 -23.88
N GLY A 41 -0.77 6.06 -22.73
CA GLY A 41 -1.29 6.50 -21.45
C GLY A 41 -1.53 8.01 -21.41
N LEU A 42 -0.55 8.81 -21.82
CA LEU A 42 -0.67 10.26 -21.92
C LEU A 42 -1.79 10.69 -22.87
N ALA A 43 -1.94 10.02 -24.03
CA ALA A 43 -3.04 10.29 -24.96
C ALA A 43 -4.41 10.03 -24.32
N GLY A 44 -4.53 8.95 -23.51
CA GLY A 44 -5.75 8.67 -22.76
C GLY A 44 -6.08 9.76 -21.72
N TRP A 45 -5.07 10.24 -21.00
CA TRP A 45 -5.23 11.35 -20.04
C TRP A 45 -5.57 12.68 -20.74
N LEU A 46 -4.92 13.01 -21.86
CA LEU A 46 -5.28 14.20 -22.64
C LEU A 46 -6.72 14.14 -23.13
N GLY A 47 -7.14 13.00 -23.68
CA GLY A 47 -8.54 12.80 -24.06
C GLY A 47 -9.50 12.97 -22.88
N ALA A 48 -9.14 12.46 -21.70
CA ALA A 48 -9.92 12.65 -20.49
C ALA A 48 -9.98 14.13 -20.07
N VAL A 49 -8.86 14.86 -20.11
CA VAL A 49 -8.84 16.31 -19.76
C VAL A 49 -9.76 17.09 -20.70
N PHE A 50 -9.73 16.86 -22.02
CA PHE A 50 -10.64 17.51 -22.94
C PHE A 50 -12.11 17.17 -22.66
N PHE A 51 -12.40 15.89 -22.43
CA PHE A 51 -13.75 15.46 -22.09
C PHE A 51 -14.26 16.09 -20.78
N LEU A 52 -13.40 16.12 -19.75
CA LEU A 52 -13.76 16.72 -18.45
C LEU A 52 -13.92 18.23 -18.54
N THR A 53 -13.08 18.92 -19.34
CA THR A 53 -13.22 20.36 -19.58
C THR A 53 -14.56 20.66 -20.28
N PHE A 54 -14.94 19.84 -21.25
CA PHE A 54 -16.25 19.94 -21.90
C PHE A 54 -17.39 19.73 -20.90
N LEU A 55 -17.31 18.67 -20.06
CA LEU A 55 -18.30 18.41 -19.03
C LEU A 55 -18.38 19.53 -18.00
N LEU A 56 -17.24 20.07 -17.58
CA LEU A 56 -17.17 21.19 -16.63
C LEU A 56 -17.84 22.44 -17.24
N GLY A 57 -17.53 22.77 -18.49
CA GLY A 57 -18.09 23.95 -19.17
C GLY A 57 -19.56 23.83 -19.56
N SER A 58 -20.10 22.63 -19.71
CA SER A 58 -21.48 22.38 -20.13
C SER A 58 -22.36 21.87 -18.98
N VAL A 59 -22.14 20.65 -18.56
CA VAL A 59 -23.01 19.96 -17.58
C VAL A 59 -22.84 20.53 -16.18
N PHE A 60 -21.58 20.75 -15.73
CA PHE A 60 -21.34 21.26 -14.39
C PHE A 60 -21.89 22.66 -14.22
N VAL A 61 -21.64 23.58 -15.17
CA VAL A 61 -22.14 24.95 -15.10
C VAL A 61 -23.67 24.99 -15.08
N ALA A 62 -24.32 24.10 -15.87
CA ALA A 62 -25.79 24.04 -15.94
C ALA A 62 -26.44 23.40 -14.70
N ALA A 63 -25.76 22.46 -14.05
CA ALA A 63 -26.36 21.61 -13.00
C ALA A 63 -25.71 21.80 -11.60
N ARG A 64 -24.71 22.70 -11.45
CA ARG A 64 -23.95 22.88 -10.20
C ARG A 64 -24.80 23.16 -8.97
N ASP A 65 -25.94 23.84 -9.15
CA ASP A 65 -26.85 24.20 -8.07
C ASP A 65 -27.86 23.08 -7.77
N ASN A 66 -27.83 21.99 -8.52
CA ASN A 66 -28.71 20.83 -8.34
C ASN A 66 -27.91 19.61 -7.88
N ALA A 67 -27.90 19.38 -6.56
CA ALA A 67 -27.18 18.28 -5.92
C ALA A 67 -27.50 16.91 -6.52
N THR A 68 -28.79 16.64 -6.79
CA THR A 68 -29.25 15.38 -7.37
C THR A 68 -28.73 15.19 -8.79
N ALA A 69 -28.80 16.22 -9.63
CA ALA A 69 -28.28 16.16 -10.99
C ALA A 69 -26.77 15.88 -11.01
N MET A 70 -26.01 16.51 -10.09
CA MET A 70 -24.58 16.27 -9.95
C MET A 70 -24.26 14.83 -9.52
N ALA A 71 -24.98 14.29 -8.54
CA ALA A 71 -24.80 12.93 -8.07
C ALA A 71 -25.15 11.90 -9.18
N LEU A 72 -26.25 12.14 -9.92
CA LEU A 72 -26.65 11.27 -11.05
C LEU A 72 -25.65 11.32 -12.20
N CYS A 73 -25.12 12.52 -12.52
CA CYS A 73 -24.06 12.65 -13.52
C CYS A 73 -22.79 11.88 -13.10
N GLY A 74 -22.38 11.98 -11.85
CA GLY A 74 -21.27 11.23 -11.28
C GLY A 74 -21.48 9.72 -11.38
N ALA A 75 -22.65 9.23 -10.99
CA ALA A 75 -23.01 7.82 -11.11
C ALA A 75 -23.01 7.32 -12.56
N ALA A 76 -23.54 8.12 -13.49
CA ALA A 76 -23.53 7.80 -14.93
C ALA A 76 -22.10 7.72 -15.47
N MET A 77 -21.20 8.60 -15.07
CA MET A 77 -19.78 8.56 -15.45
C MET A 77 -19.08 7.30 -14.92
N ILE A 78 -19.34 6.91 -13.68
CA ILE A 78 -18.79 5.68 -13.10
C ILE A 78 -19.31 4.47 -13.89
N ALA A 79 -20.61 4.42 -14.20
CA ALA A 79 -21.22 3.36 -15.01
C ALA A 79 -20.63 3.30 -16.42
N LEU A 80 -20.43 4.47 -17.06
CA LEU A 80 -19.77 4.56 -18.37
C LEU A 80 -18.35 4.00 -18.32
N ALA A 81 -17.57 4.39 -17.33
CA ALA A 81 -16.21 3.88 -17.14
C ALA A 81 -16.20 2.35 -16.97
N ALA A 82 -17.10 1.80 -16.17
CA ALA A 82 -17.23 0.35 -16.00
C ALA A 82 -17.54 -0.38 -17.31
N VAL A 83 -18.43 0.18 -18.14
CA VAL A 83 -18.74 -0.37 -19.48
C VAL A 83 -17.52 -0.29 -20.41
N LEU A 84 -16.77 0.83 -20.40
CA LEU A 84 -15.56 0.99 -21.20
C LEU A 84 -14.50 -0.06 -20.85
N TYR A 85 -14.31 -0.35 -19.58
CA TYR A 85 -13.40 -1.41 -19.13
C TYR A 85 -13.80 -2.80 -19.60
N GLN A 86 -15.11 -3.08 -19.64
CA GLN A 86 -15.61 -4.40 -20.06
C GLN A 86 -15.49 -4.62 -21.57
N ARG A 87 -15.71 -3.57 -22.38
CA ARG A 87 -15.79 -3.72 -23.84
C ARG A 87 -14.46 -3.79 -24.57
N ARG A 88 -13.39 -3.20 -24.03
CA ARG A 88 -12.08 -3.11 -24.69
C ARG A 88 -10.91 -3.27 -23.70
N ALA A 89 -10.86 -4.42 -23.04
CA ALA A 89 -9.71 -4.77 -22.25
C ALA A 89 -8.43 -4.84 -23.12
N GLY A 90 -7.38 -4.13 -22.71
CA GLY A 90 -6.09 -4.14 -23.39
C GLY A 90 -5.75 -2.91 -24.25
N ALA A 91 -6.65 -1.95 -24.41
CA ALA A 91 -6.36 -0.67 -25.08
C ALA A 91 -5.89 0.37 -24.04
N THR A 92 -4.58 0.52 -23.84
CA THR A 92 -3.97 1.35 -22.78
C THR A 92 -4.56 2.78 -22.72
N ALA A 93 -4.74 3.44 -23.86
CA ALA A 93 -5.30 4.80 -23.90
C ALA A 93 -6.75 4.83 -23.39
N LEU A 94 -7.58 3.85 -23.77
CA LEU A 94 -8.97 3.77 -23.34
C LEU A 94 -9.09 3.41 -21.86
N GLU A 95 -8.20 2.56 -21.35
CA GLU A 95 -8.14 2.23 -19.91
C GLU A 95 -7.79 3.45 -19.07
N GLN A 96 -6.84 4.28 -19.50
CA GLN A 96 -6.48 5.52 -18.81
C GLN A 96 -7.60 6.57 -18.90
N PHE A 97 -8.25 6.68 -20.06
CA PHE A 97 -9.44 7.52 -20.21
C PHE A 97 -10.57 7.09 -19.28
N ALA A 98 -10.89 5.80 -19.26
CA ALA A 98 -11.92 5.25 -18.38
C ALA A 98 -11.61 5.45 -16.89
N LEU A 99 -10.32 5.35 -16.52
CA LEU A 99 -9.86 5.66 -15.16
C LEU A 99 -10.16 7.11 -14.78
N ALA A 100 -9.78 8.07 -15.62
CA ALA A 100 -10.02 9.48 -15.37
C ALA A 100 -11.52 9.80 -15.30
N VAL A 101 -12.34 9.21 -16.18
CA VAL A 101 -13.81 9.35 -16.16
C VAL A 101 -14.39 8.77 -14.87
N SER A 102 -13.93 7.60 -14.41
CA SER A 102 -14.37 7.00 -13.14
C SER A 102 -14.04 7.88 -11.93
N LEU A 103 -12.80 8.34 -11.82
CA LEU A 103 -12.37 9.20 -10.70
C LEU A 103 -13.13 10.54 -10.68
N SER A 104 -13.38 11.11 -11.85
CA SER A 104 -14.16 12.35 -11.95
C SER A 104 -15.65 12.12 -11.63
N GLY A 105 -16.20 10.98 -12.02
CA GLY A 105 -17.54 10.56 -11.62
C GLY A 105 -17.67 10.42 -10.10
N GLN A 106 -16.69 9.83 -9.44
CA GLN A 106 -16.64 9.76 -7.98
C GLN A 106 -16.57 11.17 -7.35
N GLY A 107 -15.72 12.06 -7.90
CA GLY A 107 -15.65 13.45 -7.46
C GLY A 107 -16.98 14.20 -7.57
N LEU A 108 -17.71 14.05 -8.69
CA LEU A 108 -19.04 14.64 -8.89
C LEU A 108 -20.08 14.05 -7.93
N LEU A 109 -20.02 12.74 -7.68
CA LEU A 109 -20.92 12.07 -6.73
C LEU A 109 -20.69 12.61 -5.30
N VAL A 110 -19.43 12.75 -4.88
CA VAL A 110 -19.07 13.34 -3.59
C VAL A 110 -19.51 14.82 -3.53
N TYR A 111 -19.29 15.59 -4.59
CA TYR A 111 -19.74 16.98 -4.67
C TYR A 111 -21.27 17.10 -4.56
N GLY A 112 -22.01 16.32 -5.34
CA GLY A 112 -23.47 16.31 -5.27
C GLY A 112 -23.99 15.92 -3.88
N ALA A 113 -23.41 14.89 -3.26
CA ALA A 113 -23.74 14.49 -1.91
C ALA A 113 -23.43 15.61 -0.90
N SER A 114 -22.28 16.30 -1.03
CA SER A 114 -21.92 17.40 -0.12
C SER A 114 -22.89 18.58 -0.21
N GLN A 115 -23.36 18.92 -1.41
CA GLN A 115 -24.38 19.95 -1.61
C GLN A 115 -25.74 19.56 -1.01
N ALA A 116 -26.14 18.29 -1.14
CA ALA A 116 -27.40 17.80 -0.57
C ALA A 116 -27.43 17.81 0.96
N TYR A 117 -26.29 17.58 1.61
CA TYR A 117 -26.17 17.45 3.06
C TYR A 117 -25.55 18.68 3.77
N GLY A 118 -25.51 19.84 3.13
CA GLY A 118 -25.08 21.10 3.74
C GLY A 118 -23.57 21.33 3.75
N GLY A 119 -22.88 20.94 2.68
CA GLY A 119 -21.49 21.29 2.41
C GLY A 119 -20.48 20.52 3.27
N GLY A 120 -19.60 21.25 3.95
CA GLY A 120 -18.48 20.66 4.72
C GLY A 120 -18.86 19.68 5.82
N ARG A 121 -20.10 19.75 6.34
CA ARG A 121 -20.57 18.82 7.40
C ARG A 121 -20.56 17.35 6.97
N LEU A 122 -20.73 17.09 5.69
CA LEU A 122 -20.69 15.72 5.18
C LEU A 122 -19.30 15.09 5.36
N LEU A 123 -18.25 15.87 5.13
CA LEU A 123 -16.86 15.42 5.26
C LEU A 123 -16.47 15.14 6.72
N GLU A 124 -17.23 15.66 7.67
CA GLU A 124 -17.08 15.39 9.11
C GLU A 124 -17.87 14.14 9.56
N SER A 125 -18.56 13.47 8.64
CA SER A 125 -19.39 12.30 8.93
C SER A 125 -18.62 11.00 8.74
N ALA A 126 -18.51 10.19 9.80
CA ALA A 126 -17.95 8.84 9.71
C ALA A 126 -18.74 7.94 8.73
N ALA A 127 -20.07 8.09 8.70
CA ALA A 127 -20.95 7.33 7.82
C ALA A 127 -20.68 7.64 6.34
N PHE A 128 -20.37 8.89 6.00
CA PHE A 128 -20.01 9.28 4.64
C PHE A 128 -18.73 8.56 4.16
N TRP A 129 -17.68 8.59 4.97
CA TRP A 129 -16.42 7.92 4.60
C TRP A 129 -16.55 6.41 4.57
N GLY A 130 -17.38 5.83 5.46
CA GLY A 130 -17.74 4.42 5.40
C GLY A 130 -18.51 4.04 4.11
N ALA A 131 -19.46 4.88 3.68
CA ALA A 131 -20.17 4.70 2.42
C ALA A 131 -19.24 4.82 1.21
N LEU A 132 -18.29 5.76 1.24
CA LEU A 132 -17.28 5.90 0.18
C LEU A 132 -16.35 4.68 0.13
N ALA A 133 -15.91 4.16 1.28
CA ALA A 133 -15.12 2.93 1.34
C ALA A 133 -15.90 1.74 0.75
N LEU A 134 -17.20 1.64 1.03
CA LEU A 134 -18.04 0.61 0.45
C LEU A 134 -18.20 0.77 -1.07
N LEU A 135 -18.38 1.99 -1.56
CA LEU A 135 -18.40 2.28 -3.01
C LEU A 135 -17.10 1.81 -3.67
N GLU A 136 -15.95 2.15 -3.10
CA GLU A 136 -14.65 1.73 -3.63
C GLU A 136 -14.48 0.21 -3.59
N ALA A 137 -14.96 -0.46 -2.54
CA ALA A 137 -14.95 -1.92 -2.47
C ALA A 137 -15.81 -2.55 -3.59
N VAL A 138 -16.98 -1.98 -3.87
CA VAL A 138 -17.85 -2.41 -4.99
C VAL A 138 -17.14 -2.18 -6.32
N LEU A 139 -16.53 -1.02 -6.54
CA LEU A 139 -15.78 -0.72 -7.77
C LEU A 139 -14.57 -1.64 -7.94
N TYR A 140 -13.89 -1.99 -6.86
CA TYR A 140 -12.83 -3.01 -6.87
C TYR A 140 -13.31 -4.35 -7.44
N MET A 141 -14.54 -4.76 -7.07
CA MET A 141 -15.14 -6.01 -7.56
C MET A 141 -15.56 -5.92 -9.02
N LEU A 142 -16.16 -4.80 -9.42
CA LEU A 142 -16.74 -4.63 -10.75
C LEU A 142 -15.70 -4.37 -11.85
N VAL A 143 -14.62 -3.64 -11.54
CA VAL A 143 -13.62 -3.24 -12.53
C VAL A 143 -12.42 -4.17 -12.48
N SER A 144 -12.08 -4.79 -13.61
CA SER A 144 -10.97 -5.76 -13.68
C SER A 144 -9.60 -5.13 -14.03
N ASN A 145 -9.52 -3.81 -14.20
CA ASN A 145 -8.25 -3.13 -14.47
C ASN A 145 -7.37 -3.05 -13.21
N ARG A 146 -6.10 -3.42 -13.33
CA ARG A 146 -5.15 -3.49 -12.20
C ARG A 146 -4.97 -2.14 -11.50
N LEU A 147 -4.79 -1.04 -12.26
CA LEU A 147 -4.56 0.29 -11.70
C LEU A 147 -5.82 0.80 -11.00
N HIS A 148 -7.00 0.60 -11.60
CA HIS A 148 -8.26 0.97 -10.97
C HIS A 148 -8.47 0.21 -9.65
N ARG A 149 -8.23 -1.10 -9.63
CA ARG A 149 -8.29 -1.92 -8.40
C ARG A 149 -7.32 -1.44 -7.33
N PHE A 150 -6.09 -1.09 -7.71
CA PHE A 150 -5.12 -0.52 -6.79
C PHE A 150 -5.64 0.77 -6.14
N LEU A 151 -6.17 1.70 -6.95
CA LEU A 151 -6.71 2.97 -6.45
C LEU A 151 -7.97 2.76 -5.61
N ALA A 152 -8.87 1.87 -6.04
CA ALA A 152 -10.06 1.52 -5.27
C ALA A 152 -9.71 0.88 -3.92
N ALA A 153 -8.74 -0.04 -3.87
CA ALA A 153 -8.26 -0.61 -2.61
C ALA A 153 -7.63 0.44 -1.69
N LEU A 154 -6.87 1.40 -2.26
CA LEU A 154 -6.33 2.52 -1.50
C LEU A 154 -7.46 3.45 -1.01
N GLY A 155 -8.50 3.66 -1.82
CA GLY A 155 -9.74 4.37 -1.45
C GLY A 155 -10.47 3.70 -0.30
N VAL A 156 -10.58 2.37 -0.31
CA VAL A 156 -11.15 1.59 0.80
C VAL A 156 -10.37 1.85 2.09
N TRP A 157 -9.03 1.71 2.06
CA TRP A 157 -8.21 1.94 3.25
C TRP A 157 -8.32 3.38 3.77
N THR A 158 -8.31 4.36 2.87
CA THR A 158 -8.44 5.78 3.22
C THR A 158 -9.82 6.09 3.80
N GLY A 159 -10.88 5.58 3.17
CA GLY A 159 -12.26 5.76 3.65
C GLY A 159 -12.46 5.11 5.02
N VAL A 160 -11.97 3.89 5.23
CA VAL A 160 -12.02 3.21 6.54
C VAL A 160 -11.23 3.99 7.59
N ALA A 161 -10.03 4.50 7.25
CA ALA A 161 -9.21 5.28 8.18
C ALA A 161 -9.92 6.56 8.63
N LEU A 162 -10.53 7.29 7.70
CA LEU A 162 -11.28 8.52 8.00
C LEU A 162 -12.58 8.22 8.76
N ALA A 163 -13.31 7.18 8.36
CA ALA A 163 -14.51 6.78 9.07
C ALA A 163 -14.20 6.38 10.53
N LEU A 164 -13.17 5.58 10.74
CA LEU A 164 -12.73 5.16 12.07
C LEU A 164 -12.26 6.35 12.90
N HIS A 165 -11.48 7.25 12.29
CA HIS A 165 -11.01 8.46 12.95
C HIS A 165 -12.18 9.33 13.46
N LEU A 166 -13.13 9.64 12.59
CA LEU A 166 -14.28 10.49 12.94
C LEU A 166 -15.23 9.79 13.93
N ALA A 167 -15.35 8.46 13.87
CA ALA A 167 -16.15 7.70 14.83
C ALA A 167 -15.53 7.68 16.23
N MET A 168 -14.20 7.61 16.34
CA MET A 168 -13.49 7.53 17.62
C MET A 168 -13.23 8.90 18.26
N THR A 169 -13.27 9.97 17.47
CA THR A 169 -12.92 11.32 17.92
C THR A 169 -13.97 12.35 17.54
N PRO A 170 -15.21 12.22 18.01
CA PRO A 170 -16.26 13.16 17.68
C PRO A 170 -15.92 14.57 18.20
N GLY A 171 -16.02 15.59 17.32
CA GLY A 171 -15.81 16.99 17.66
C GLY A 171 -14.37 17.50 17.52
N LEU A 172 -13.42 16.69 17.05
CA LEU A 172 -12.07 17.16 16.75
C LEU A 172 -12.02 17.93 15.43
N ARG A 173 -11.71 19.24 15.54
CA ARG A 173 -11.64 20.16 14.38
C ARG A 173 -10.37 19.98 13.53
N HIS A 174 -9.37 19.26 14.02
CA HIS A 174 -8.10 19.08 13.34
C HIS A 174 -7.85 17.61 12.99
N VAL A 175 -8.35 17.20 11.82
CA VAL A 175 -8.28 15.85 11.27
C VAL A 175 -6.85 15.26 11.34
N TRP A 176 -5.83 16.09 11.13
CA TRP A 176 -4.44 15.62 11.06
C TRP A 176 -3.82 15.26 12.41
N GLN A 177 -4.20 15.94 13.49
CA GLN A 177 -3.59 15.72 14.82
C GLN A 177 -4.05 14.42 15.46
N ALA A 178 -5.29 14.03 15.21
CA ALA A 178 -5.89 12.86 15.83
C ALA A 178 -5.87 11.59 14.95
N MET A 179 -5.54 11.71 13.65
CA MET A 179 -5.41 10.55 12.76
C MET A 179 -4.37 9.56 13.26
N SER A 180 -3.37 10.00 14.01
CA SER A 180 -2.37 9.11 14.62
C SER A 180 -2.99 8.06 15.54
N PHE A 181 -4.12 8.35 16.19
CA PHE A 181 -4.80 7.38 17.05
C PHE A 181 -5.42 6.23 16.26
N SER A 182 -6.28 6.53 15.30
CA SER A 182 -6.94 5.50 14.47
C SER A 182 -5.94 4.75 13.57
N LEU A 183 -4.99 5.48 12.98
CA LEU A 183 -3.94 4.88 12.16
C LEU A 183 -2.98 4.02 12.97
N GLY A 184 -2.76 4.33 14.27
CA GLY A 184 -1.97 3.51 15.17
C GLY A 184 -2.47 2.07 15.31
N TRP A 185 -3.77 1.85 15.14
CA TRP A 185 -4.39 0.52 15.09
C TRP A 185 -4.49 -0.03 13.67
N LEU A 186 -4.92 0.81 12.74
CA LEU A 186 -5.27 0.37 11.39
C LEU A 186 -4.02 0.01 10.57
N ALA A 187 -2.91 0.73 10.74
CA ALA A 187 -1.69 0.45 9.99
C ALA A 187 -1.05 -0.91 10.34
N PRO A 188 -0.87 -1.29 11.63
CA PRO A 188 -0.43 -2.64 11.98
C PRO A 188 -1.42 -3.72 11.55
N PHE A 189 -2.73 -3.45 11.60
CA PHE A 189 -3.75 -4.38 11.08
C PHE A 189 -3.60 -4.61 9.59
N ALA A 190 -3.46 -3.54 8.80
CA ALA A 190 -3.21 -3.61 7.36
C ALA A 190 -1.94 -4.41 7.05
N MET A 191 -0.86 -4.17 7.81
CA MET A 191 0.39 -4.91 7.65
C MET A 191 0.28 -6.38 8.05
N THR A 192 -0.55 -6.70 9.04
CA THR A 192 -0.86 -8.09 9.41
C THR A 192 -1.57 -8.82 8.27
N LEU A 193 -2.60 -8.19 7.68
CA LEU A 193 -3.30 -8.75 6.52
C LEU A 193 -2.34 -8.94 5.34
N LEU A 194 -1.50 -7.94 5.06
CA LEU A 194 -0.50 -8.03 4.00
C LEU A 194 0.48 -9.18 4.24
N THR A 195 0.96 -9.33 5.47
CA THR A 195 1.84 -10.44 5.85
C THR A 195 1.15 -11.77 5.62
N GLY A 196 -0.11 -11.91 6.03
CA GLY A 196 -0.93 -13.09 5.78
C GLY A 196 -1.07 -13.39 4.28
N PHE A 197 -1.33 -12.37 3.45
CA PHE A 197 -1.39 -12.54 1.99
C PHE A 197 -0.07 -13.02 1.41
N VAL A 198 1.05 -12.43 1.80
CA VAL A 198 2.37 -12.84 1.30
C VAL A 198 2.74 -14.26 1.75
N LEU A 199 2.39 -14.65 2.97
CA LEU A 199 2.61 -16.00 3.46
C LEU A 199 1.74 -17.04 2.74
N ALA A 200 0.53 -16.66 2.34
CA ALA A 200 -0.43 -17.50 1.61
C ALA A 200 -0.33 -17.39 0.08
N GLU A 201 0.56 -16.53 -0.47
CA GLU A 201 0.61 -16.16 -1.89
C GLU A 201 0.62 -17.38 -2.82
N GLY A 202 1.40 -18.42 -2.53
CA GLY A 202 1.44 -19.62 -3.35
C GLY A 202 0.10 -20.35 -3.45
N ARG A 203 -0.66 -20.43 -2.34
CA ARG A 203 -2.00 -21.05 -2.32
C ARG A 203 -3.02 -20.19 -3.08
N LEU A 204 -2.93 -18.89 -2.92
CA LEU A 204 -3.84 -17.94 -3.56
C LEU A 204 -3.60 -17.85 -5.06
N CYS A 205 -2.34 -17.93 -5.50
CA CYS A 205 -1.99 -18.01 -6.91
C CYS A 205 -2.49 -19.34 -7.53
N ALA A 206 -2.35 -20.46 -6.81
CA ALA A 206 -2.88 -21.74 -7.25
C ALA A 206 -4.41 -21.75 -7.39
N ALA A 207 -5.11 -20.94 -6.58
CA ALA A 207 -6.56 -20.73 -6.68
C ALA A 207 -6.97 -19.73 -7.78
N GLY A 208 -6.03 -19.19 -8.58
CA GLY A 208 -6.32 -18.23 -9.64
C GLY A 208 -6.64 -16.82 -9.18
N LEU A 209 -6.41 -16.49 -7.90
CA LEU A 209 -6.78 -15.22 -7.28
C LEU A 209 -5.71 -14.12 -7.45
N HIS A 210 -4.64 -14.37 -8.20
CA HIS A 210 -3.51 -13.43 -8.37
C HIS A 210 -3.96 -12.02 -8.80
N ASN A 211 -4.81 -11.93 -9.83
CA ASN A 211 -5.31 -10.65 -10.37
C ASN A 211 -6.18 -9.85 -9.39
N TRP A 212 -6.69 -10.51 -8.34
CA TRP A 212 -7.46 -9.88 -7.28
C TRP A 212 -6.56 -9.44 -6.12
N ILE A 213 -5.58 -10.23 -5.78
CA ILE A 213 -4.79 -10.03 -4.56
C ILE A 213 -3.64 -9.05 -4.80
N GLU A 214 -3.03 -9.09 -5.98
CA GLU A 214 -1.86 -8.27 -6.28
C GLU A 214 -2.13 -6.76 -6.13
N PRO A 215 -3.21 -6.17 -6.75
CA PRO A 215 -3.51 -4.76 -6.59
C PRO A 215 -3.87 -4.39 -5.13
N ALA A 216 -4.59 -5.27 -4.43
CA ALA A 216 -4.94 -5.05 -3.03
C ALA A 216 -3.71 -5.08 -2.12
N ALA A 217 -2.78 -6.00 -2.36
CA ALA A 217 -1.54 -6.09 -1.61
C ALA A 217 -0.64 -4.86 -1.84
N ASP A 218 -0.53 -4.39 -3.08
CA ASP A 218 0.22 -3.18 -3.43
C ASP A 218 -0.36 -1.95 -2.72
N ALA A 219 -1.69 -1.79 -2.75
CA ALA A 219 -2.39 -0.69 -2.08
C ALA A 219 -2.26 -0.78 -0.55
N THR A 220 -2.39 -1.98 0.01
CA THR A 220 -2.25 -2.21 1.46
C THR A 220 -0.83 -1.89 1.95
N LEU A 221 0.20 -2.26 1.17
CA LEU A 221 1.59 -1.90 1.50
C LEU A 221 1.77 -0.38 1.53
N LEU A 222 1.31 0.31 0.47
CA LEU A 222 1.43 1.77 0.37
C LEU A 222 0.70 2.46 1.52
N PHE A 223 -0.54 2.03 1.80
CA PHE A 223 -1.33 2.54 2.90
C PHE A 223 -0.64 2.31 4.25
N ALA A 224 -0.21 1.07 4.55
CA ALA A 224 0.38 0.72 5.83
C ALA A 224 1.68 1.48 6.10
N LEU A 225 2.55 1.64 5.09
CA LEU A 225 3.78 2.43 5.21
C LEU A 225 3.47 3.92 5.36
N GLY A 226 2.57 4.47 4.54
CA GLY A 226 2.13 5.86 4.66
C GLY A 226 1.52 6.17 6.02
N ALA A 227 0.63 5.31 6.50
CA ALA A 227 0.00 5.43 7.82
C ALA A 227 1.03 5.31 8.95
N ALA A 228 2.01 4.40 8.85
CA ALA A 228 3.09 4.29 9.82
C ALA A 228 3.95 5.56 9.90
N LEU A 229 4.22 6.20 8.75
CA LEU A 229 4.92 7.50 8.70
C LEU A 229 4.10 8.60 9.37
N VAL A 230 2.79 8.66 9.13
CA VAL A 230 1.89 9.62 9.79
C VAL A 230 1.87 9.40 11.30
N VAL A 231 1.76 8.14 11.76
CA VAL A 231 1.78 7.80 13.20
C VAL A 231 3.11 8.16 13.85
N THR A 232 4.22 8.05 13.12
CA THR A 232 5.54 8.45 13.62
C THR A 232 5.67 9.98 13.74
N GLY A 233 4.79 10.76 13.12
CA GLY A 233 4.75 12.21 13.21
C GLY A 233 5.10 12.96 11.93
N LEU A 234 5.30 12.28 10.79
CA LEU A 234 5.64 12.92 9.51
C LEU A 234 4.56 13.91 9.02
N SER A 235 3.34 13.80 9.55
CA SER A 235 2.24 14.74 9.27
C SER A 235 2.46 16.16 9.85
N GLN A 236 3.46 16.34 10.71
CA GLN A 236 3.74 17.61 11.35
C GLN A 236 5.21 18.05 11.16
N PRO A 237 5.64 18.36 9.91
CA PRO A 237 7.01 18.75 9.64
C PRO A 237 7.42 20.03 10.39
N GLN A 238 6.45 20.85 10.77
CA GLN A 238 6.67 22.05 11.57
C GLN A 238 7.23 21.76 12.97
N ALA A 239 6.90 20.62 13.56
CA ALA A 239 7.46 20.20 14.85
C ALA A 239 8.97 19.96 14.82
N LEU A 240 9.58 19.79 13.63
CA LEU A 240 11.03 19.71 13.45
C LEU A 240 11.71 21.09 13.45
N LEU A 241 10.98 22.12 12.99
CA LEU A 241 11.54 23.45 12.75
C LEU A 241 11.26 24.42 13.93
N PHE A 242 10.15 24.22 14.58
CA PHE A 242 9.71 25.06 15.69
C PHE A 242 9.48 24.12 16.86
N ASP A 243 10.23 24.21 17.90
CA ASP A 243 10.13 23.47 19.18
C ASP A 243 8.71 23.61 19.82
N ALA A 244 7.71 23.59 18.94
CA ALA A 244 6.33 23.62 19.31
C ALA A 244 6.05 22.28 20.00
N ASP A 245 5.78 22.35 21.29
CA ASP A 245 5.13 21.30 22.07
C ASP A 245 3.73 21.04 21.50
N THR A 246 3.70 20.70 20.20
CA THR A 246 2.52 20.20 19.51
C THR A 246 2.27 18.85 20.11
N GLY A 247 1.58 18.93 21.26
CA GLY A 247 1.33 17.87 22.19
C GLY A 247 1.39 16.54 21.49
N ARG A 248 2.41 15.76 21.81
CA ARG A 248 2.53 14.35 21.47
C ARG A 248 1.30 13.64 22.04
N HIS A 249 0.15 13.94 21.49
CA HIS A 249 -1.14 13.29 21.76
C HIS A 249 -1.14 11.91 21.10
N ALA A 250 -0.05 11.31 21.26
CA ALA A 250 0.37 10.16 20.59
C ALA A 250 0.42 8.99 21.55
N GLY A 251 -0.59 8.81 22.35
CA GLY A 251 -0.66 7.62 23.18
C GLY A 251 -0.50 6.31 22.42
N ASN A 252 -0.62 6.33 21.08
CA ASN A 252 -0.66 5.10 20.29
C ASN A 252 0.57 4.80 19.42
N TYR A 253 1.56 5.68 19.32
CA TYR A 253 2.73 5.38 18.48
C TYR A 253 3.57 4.23 19.04
N TRP A 254 3.74 4.15 20.37
CA TRP A 254 4.40 3.03 21.04
C TRP A 254 3.66 1.72 20.83
N MET A 255 2.33 1.78 20.95
CA MET A 255 1.49 0.62 20.69
C MET A 255 1.57 0.18 19.23
N ALA A 256 1.50 1.12 18.28
CA ALA A 256 1.68 0.82 16.87
C ALA A 256 3.02 0.15 16.60
N GLY A 257 4.12 0.70 17.17
CA GLY A 257 5.44 0.12 17.05
C GLY A 257 5.55 -1.27 17.66
N ALA A 258 4.95 -1.50 18.83
CA ALA A 258 4.89 -2.81 19.44
C ALA A 258 4.09 -3.83 18.60
N LEU A 259 2.96 -3.41 18.02
CA LEU A 259 2.16 -4.25 17.11
C LEU A 259 2.93 -4.59 15.83
N PHE A 260 3.60 -3.61 15.19
CA PHE A 260 4.47 -3.89 14.05
C PHE A 260 5.62 -4.83 14.42
N GLY A 261 6.20 -4.68 15.63
CA GLY A 261 7.22 -5.57 16.17
C GLY A 261 6.73 -7.00 16.35
N ALA A 262 5.49 -7.16 16.84
CA ALA A 262 4.85 -8.47 16.96
C ALA A 262 4.62 -9.13 15.59
N VAL A 263 4.14 -8.37 14.59
CA VAL A 263 3.96 -8.87 13.23
C VAL A 263 5.31 -9.24 12.59
N LEU A 264 6.35 -8.43 12.81
CA LEU A 264 7.72 -8.74 12.36
C LEU A 264 8.24 -10.05 12.97
N ALA A 265 8.05 -10.22 14.29
CA ALA A 265 8.44 -11.44 14.99
C ALA A 265 7.68 -12.67 14.47
N ALA A 266 6.37 -12.55 14.23
CA ALA A 266 5.54 -13.59 13.62
C ALA A 266 6.01 -13.94 12.19
N PHE A 267 6.32 -12.93 11.37
CA PHE A 267 6.88 -13.12 10.03
C PHE A 267 8.22 -13.84 10.07
N VAL A 268 9.15 -13.41 10.93
CA VAL A 268 10.46 -14.06 11.11
C VAL A 268 10.31 -15.51 11.55
N LEU A 269 9.38 -15.79 12.45
CA LEU A 269 9.09 -17.15 12.90
C LEU A 269 8.55 -18.03 11.78
N ALA A 270 7.62 -17.52 10.97
CA ALA A 270 7.07 -18.21 9.81
C ALA A 270 8.16 -18.52 8.76
N GLU A 271 9.02 -17.53 8.45
CA GLU A 271 10.13 -17.73 7.51
C GLU A 271 11.19 -18.69 8.03
N ALA A 272 11.55 -18.61 9.29
CA ALA A 272 12.48 -19.56 9.92
C ALA A 272 11.93 -20.99 9.90
N GLY A 273 10.62 -21.16 10.03
CA GLY A 273 9.93 -22.44 9.86
C GLY A 273 10.00 -22.95 8.42
N ARG A 274 9.71 -22.07 7.45
CA ARG A 274 9.75 -22.39 6.03
C ARG A 274 11.14 -22.78 5.55
N LEU A 275 12.16 -22.07 6.02
CA LEU A 275 13.56 -22.33 5.70
C LEU A 275 14.16 -23.50 6.48
N GLN A 276 13.36 -24.12 7.35
CA GLN A 276 13.78 -25.24 8.21
C GLN A 276 15.08 -24.95 8.96
N LEU A 277 15.21 -23.71 9.50
CA LEU A 277 16.37 -23.31 10.28
C LEU A 277 16.47 -24.14 11.56
N SER A 278 17.71 -24.37 12.05
CA SER A 278 17.93 -25.05 13.31
C SER A 278 17.24 -24.32 14.48
N PRO A 279 16.83 -25.03 15.54
CA PRO A 279 16.14 -24.41 16.68
C PRO A 279 16.92 -23.25 17.31
N ALA A 280 18.25 -23.34 17.38
CA ALA A 280 19.11 -22.29 17.91
C ALA A 280 19.07 -21.03 17.04
N VAL A 281 19.17 -21.16 15.71
CA VAL A 281 19.11 -20.02 14.77
C VAL A 281 17.70 -19.43 14.74
N ARG A 282 16.67 -20.27 14.81
CA ARG A 282 15.26 -19.82 14.92
C ARG A 282 15.06 -18.97 16.18
N GLY A 283 15.54 -19.44 17.32
CA GLY A 283 15.48 -18.70 18.58
C GLY A 283 16.23 -17.37 18.53
N THR A 284 17.45 -17.38 17.95
CA THR A 284 18.26 -16.17 17.79
C THR A 284 17.59 -15.15 16.84
N ALA A 285 17.01 -15.61 15.73
CA ALA A 285 16.32 -14.75 14.77
C ALA A 285 15.07 -14.13 15.40
N LEU A 286 14.29 -14.92 16.14
CA LEU A 286 13.13 -14.43 16.88
C LEU A 286 13.51 -13.42 17.95
N ALA A 287 14.53 -13.73 18.78
CA ALA A 287 15.03 -12.82 19.80
C ALA A 287 15.51 -11.50 19.18
N GLY A 288 16.23 -11.55 18.05
CA GLY A 288 16.66 -10.38 17.30
C GLY A 288 15.47 -9.54 16.79
N ALA A 289 14.44 -10.16 16.25
CA ALA A 289 13.24 -9.47 15.78
C ALA A 289 12.45 -8.80 16.92
N VAL A 290 12.30 -9.50 18.05
CA VAL A 290 11.64 -8.97 19.26
C VAL A 290 12.46 -7.80 19.85
N LEU A 291 13.78 -7.95 19.96
CA LEU A 291 14.66 -6.89 20.47
C LEU A 291 14.61 -5.66 19.54
N PHE A 292 14.67 -5.86 18.22
CA PHE A 292 14.55 -4.78 17.24
C PHE A 292 13.20 -4.05 17.37
N GLY A 293 12.10 -4.80 17.45
CA GLY A 293 10.77 -4.23 17.64
C GLY A 293 10.63 -3.47 18.95
N ALA A 294 11.18 -4.00 20.06
CA ALA A 294 11.13 -3.36 21.37
C ALA A 294 11.96 -2.08 21.41
N LEU A 295 13.19 -2.10 20.87
CA LEU A 295 14.08 -0.92 20.85
C LEU A 295 13.51 0.21 19.97
N LEU A 296 12.82 -0.14 18.89
CA LEU A 296 12.29 0.80 17.92
C LEU A 296 10.75 0.95 18.02
N ALA A 297 10.15 0.52 19.11
CA ALA A 297 8.70 0.69 19.31
C ALA A 297 8.27 2.17 19.26
N GLY A 298 9.17 3.10 19.66
CA GLY A 298 8.97 4.54 19.50
C GLY A 298 9.08 5.06 18.05
N ALA A 299 9.43 4.21 17.09
CA ALA A 299 9.59 4.53 15.67
C ALA A 299 8.80 3.56 14.78
N PRO A 300 7.45 3.56 14.85
CA PRO A 300 6.63 2.58 14.15
C PRO A 300 6.90 2.51 12.64
N ALA A 301 7.22 3.61 11.98
CA ALA A 301 7.57 3.63 10.56
C ALA A 301 8.83 2.81 10.25
N VAL A 302 9.83 2.83 11.13
CA VAL A 302 11.08 2.06 10.94
C VAL A 302 10.80 0.56 11.06
N VAL A 303 10.00 0.16 12.05
CA VAL A 303 9.63 -1.25 12.25
C VAL A 303 8.75 -1.75 11.09
N ALA A 304 7.78 -0.95 10.68
CA ALA A 304 6.91 -1.26 9.53
C ALA A 304 7.73 -1.40 8.23
N ALA A 305 8.67 -0.49 7.99
CA ALA A 305 9.54 -0.53 6.82
C ALA A 305 10.49 -1.74 6.83
N ALA A 306 11.02 -2.12 8.00
CA ALA A 306 11.83 -3.34 8.14
C ALA A 306 11.03 -4.61 7.82
N LEU A 307 9.78 -4.68 8.29
CA LEU A 307 8.86 -5.77 7.93
C LEU A 307 8.57 -5.77 6.42
N ALA A 308 8.24 -4.60 5.84
CA ALA A 308 8.00 -4.45 4.41
C ALA A 308 9.22 -4.88 3.57
N LEU A 309 10.44 -4.58 4.06
CA LEU A 309 11.69 -5.05 3.43
C LEU A 309 11.75 -6.59 3.41
N GLY A 310 11.44 -7.23 4.53
CA GLY A 310 11.36 -8.69 4.60
C GLY A 310 10.33 -9.29 3.64
N LEU A 311 9.14 -8.69 3.56
CA LEU A 311 8.07 -9.09 2.64
C LEU A 311 8.49 -8.89 1.17
N ALA A 312 9.16 -7.76 0.85
CA ALA A 312 9.68 -7.47 -0.48
C ALA A 312 10.73 -8.48 -0.93
N LEU A 313 11.68 -8.82 -0.04
CA LEU A 313 12.71 -9.84 -0.29
C LEU A 313 12.10 -11.23 -0.51
N ARG A 314 11.13 -11.62 0.31
CA ARG A 314 10.41 -12.89 0.14
C ARG A 314 9.72 -12.97 -1.21
N ARG A 315 9.07 -11.88 -1.64
CA ARG A 315 8.32 -11.80 -2.89
C ARG A 315 9.19 -11.57 -4.11
N GLY A 316 10.44 -11.13 -3.93
CA GLY A 316 11.35 -10.74 -5.01
C GLY A 316 10.89 -9.51 -5.79
N SER A 317 10.10 -8.61 -5.16
CA SER A 317 9.52 -7.44 -5.80
C SER A 317 10.41 -6.21 -5.64
N LEU A 318 11.03 -5.75 -6.73
CA LEU A 318 11.83 -4.53 -6.74
C LEU A 318 11.03 -3.26 -6.38
N PRO A 319 9.77 -3.05 -6.86
CA PRO A 319 8.97 -1.92 -6.43
C PRO A 319 8.71 -1.89 -4.92
N TRP A 320 8.38 -3.03 -4.32
CA TRP A 320 8.19 -3.14 -2.88
C TRP A 320 9.48 -2.86 -2.12
N LEU A 321 10.60 -3.38 -2.63
CA LEU A 321 11.92 -3.13 -2.05
C LEU A 321 12.23 -1.63 -2.04
N GLY A 322 12.04 -0.95 -3.18
CA GLY A 322 12.25 0.50 -3.29
C GLY A 322 11.37 1.29 -2.33
N LEU A 323 10.08 0.94 -2.24
CA LEU A 323 9.14 1.58 -1.33
C LEU A 323 9.51 1.35 0.16
N ALA A 324 9.91 0.13 0.52
CA ALA A 324 10.35 -0.20 1.87
C ALA A 324 11.63 0.55 2.27
N VAL A 325 12.60 0.65 1.35
CA VAL A 325 13.85 1.42 1.58
C VAL A 325 13.54 2.92 1.72
N ALA A 326 12.67 3.46 0.87
CA ALA A 326 12.26 4.87 0.97
C ALA A 326 11.55 5.16 2.31
N ALA A 327 10.62 4.30 2.71
CA ALA A 327 9.92 4.41 3.99
C ALA A 327 10.88 4.26 5.18
N LEU A 328 11.85 3.34 5.10
CA LEU A 328 12.88 3.16 6.12
C LEU A 328 13.73 4.42 6.27
N GLY A 329 14.21 4.98 5.16
CA GLY A 329 14.99 6.22 5.16
C GLY A 329 14.20 7.40 5.72
N SER A 330 12.97 7.60 5.26
CA SER A 330 12.09 8.68 5.74
C SER A 330 11.75 8.53 7.23
N GLY A 331 11.37 7.33 7.65
CA GLY A 331 11.06 7.03 9.06
C GLY A 331 12.27 7.22 9.96
N PHE A 332 13.45 6.85 9.47
CA PHE A 332 14.70 7.00 10.19
C PHE A 332 15.12 8.47 10.35
N ILE A 333 15.09 9.25 9.27
CA ILE A 333 15.39 10.68 9.29
C ILE A 333 14.45 11.39 10.26
N TRP A 334 13.15 11.07 10.19
CA TRP A 334 12.15 11.65 11.09
C TRP A 334 12.41 11.27 12.56
N TYR A 335 12.58 9.99 12.83
CA TYR A 335 12.85 9.50 14.19
C TYR A 335 14.10 10.15 14.78
N TYR A 336 15.18 10.22 14.00
CA TYR A 336 16.42 10.86 14.41
C TYR A 336 16.23 12.36 14.70
N SER A 337 15.46 13.06 13.89
CA SER A 337 15.19 14.50 14.03
C SER A 337 14.29 14.79 15.23
N ALA A 338 13.28 13.97 15.47
CA ALA A 338 12.28 14.16 16.53
C ALA A 338 12.78 13.76 17.93
N LEU A 339 13.90 13.04 18.02
CA LEU A 339 14.49 12.66 19.30
C LEU A 339 15.26 13.84 19.89
N HIS A 340 14.73 14.44 20.96
CA HIS A 340 15.44 15.43 21.78
C HIS A 340 16.55 14.80 22.66
N TRP A 341 17.00 13.60 22.34
CA TRP A 341 18.08 12.92 23.02
C TRP A 341 19.43 13.49 22.63
N THR A 342 20.40 13.38 23.52
CA THR A 342 21.78 13.75 23.19
C THR A 342 22.30 12.92 22.02
N LEU A 343 23.16 13.50 21.21
CA LEU A 343 23.79 12.82 20.06
C LEU A 343 24.42 11.48 20.45
N LEU A 344 24.93 11.39 21.67
CA LEU A 344 25.55 10.19 22.19
C LEU A 344 24.55 9.04 22.37
N ILE A 345 23.36 9.30 22.93
CA ILE A 345 22.33 8.29 23.10
C ILE A 345 21.81 7.87 21.73
N LYS A 346 21.62 8.82 20.80
CA LYS A 346 21.19 8.54 19.43
C LYS A 346 22.18 7.61 18.70
N SER A 347 23.48 7.89 18.82
CA SER A 347 24.51 7.07 18.18
C SER A 347 24.65 5.69 18.83
N ALA A 348 24.49 5.59 20.16
CA ALA A 348 24.54 4.32 20.86
C ALA A 348 23.38 3.37 20.48
N THR A 349 22.17 3.91 20.32
CA THR A 349 21.00 3.10 19.87
C THR A 349 21.18 2.61 18.43
N LEU A 350 21.74 3.43 17.56
CA LEU A 350 22.07 3.08 16.18
C LEU A 350 23.15 1.99 16.10
N ALA A 351 24.23 2.18 16.85
CA ALA A 351 25.31 1.22 16.92
C ALA A 351 24.80 -0.13 17.48
N GLY A 352 23.96 -0.10 18.53
CA GLY A 352 23.33 -1.29 19.10
C GLY A 352 22.45 -2.05 18.10
N ALA A 353 21.61 -1.32 17.35
CA ALA A 353 20.79 -1.91 16.30
C ALA A 353 21.63 -2.52 15.16
N GLY A 354 22.70 -1.81 14.74
CA GLY A 354 23.65 -2.30 13.75
C GLY A 354 24.37 -3.56 14.19
N ILE A 355 24.83 -3.61 15.44
CA ILE A 355 25.50 -4.79 16.04
C ILE A 355 24.50 -5.97 16.08
N ALA A 356 23.25 -5.75 16.48
CA ALA A 356 22.23 -6.81 16.50
C ALA A 356 22.00 -7.43 15.09
N VAL A 357 21.94 -6.62 14.04
CA VAL A 357 21.83 -7.08 12.65
C VAL A 357 23.07 -7.85 12.21
N LEU A 358 24.28 -7.39 12.57
CA LEU A 358 25.53 -8.08 12.26
C LEU A 358 25.63 -9.43 12.96
N LEU A 359 25.26 -9.50 14.24
CA LEU A 359 25.23 -10.76 14.99
C LEU A 359 24.25 -11.76 14.38
N LEU A 360 23.06 -11.29 14.00
CA LEU A 360 22.07 -12.11 13.29
C LEU A 360 22.66 -12.66 11.97
N ARG A 361 23.28 -11.80 11.16
CA ARG A 361 23.94 -12.20 9.91
C ARG A 361 25.04 -13.24 10.16
N MET A 362 25.86 -13.07 11.20
CA MET A 362 26.92 -14.03 11.53
C MET A 362 26.34 -15.38 11.97
N ALA A 363 25.29 -15.37 12.79
CA ALA A 363 24.58 -16.58 13.21
C ALA A 363 24.02 -17.37 12.00
N LEU A 364 23.35 -16.67 11.07
CA LEU A 364 22.79 -17.25 9.86
C LEU A 364 23.87 -17.83 8.93
N ARG A 365 25.02 -17.15 8.79
CA ARG A 365 26.15 -17.66 7.99
C ARG A 365 26.78 -18.92 8.56
N ARG A 366 26.93 -19.00 9.90
CA ARG A 366 27.48 -20.17 10.57
C ARG A 366 26.59 -21.41 10.40
N ASP A 367 25.29 -21.22 10.42
CA ASP A 367 24.35 -22.35 10.20
C ASP A 367 24.38 -22.84 8.75
N GLY A 368 24.50 -21.92 7.78
CA GLY A 368 24.65 -22.26 6.36
C GLY A 368 25.95 -23.07 6.08
N ALA A 369 27.06 -22.68 6.69
CA ALA A 369 28.33 -23.40 6.56
C ALA A 369 28.28 -24.81 7.18
N ARG A 370 27.60 -24.99 8.32
CA ARG A 370 27.41 -26.28 8.97
C ARG A 370 26.51 -27.26 8.21
N ARG A 371 25.66 -26.77 7.32
CA ARG A 371 24.77 -27.60 6.47
C ARG A 371 25.47 -28.07 5.18
N GLN A 372 26.56 -27.41 4.79
CA GLN A 372 27.34 -27.74 3.60
C GLN A 372 28.54 -28.69 3.92
N ALA A 373 28.91 -28.80 5.18
CA ALA A 373 29.87 -29.77 5.71
C ALA A 373 29.18 -31.04 6.24
#